data_e039e07ad17a6db742711b18369ba559
#
_entry.id   e039e07ad17a6db742711b18369ba559
#
_cell.length_a   1.000
_cell.length_b   1.000
_cell.length_c   1.000
_cell.angle_alpha   90.00
_cell.angle_beta   90.00
_cell.angle_gamma   90.00
#
_symmetry.space_group_name_H-M   'P 1'
#
loop_
_entity.id
_entity.type
_entity.pdbx_description
1 polymer ?
#
loop_
_entity_poly.entity_id
_entity_poly.type
_entity_poly.pdbx_seq_one_letter_code
_entity_poly.pdbx_strand_id
1 'polypeptide(L)'
;MPGSHRPRARFRALVAAACTAALGATLFTGAHFASAGESAPAAKAAAAPKAGSKVIGYFTEWGVYDRNYHVKNIQTSGSANKLTHINYAFGNVSGGKCTVGDSFADYEKTYTAAQSVDGVADTWDQPLRGSFNQLRKLKKLHPGLKVLWSFGGWTWSGGFGQAAANPAAFAQSCYNLVEDPRWKDVFDGIDIDWEYPNACGLSCDTSGRESFKNLMSALRSKFGGSSLVTAAITADASSGGKIEKANYAGAAQYVDWYNPMTYDFFGAWAAQGPTAPHSPLTSYTGIPQQGFNTDAAIKKLKSLGIPSSKLLLGIGFYGRGWTGVTQKAPGGTATGPAPGKYEQGIDDYKVLKSKCPANGTVAGTAYAHCGNQWWSYDTPSTIAGKMTYKNQQNLGGTFFWELSGDTSNGELIKAIN
;
A
#
# COMPACT_ATOMS: atom_id res chain seq x y z
N MET A 1 1.12 59.96 -0.50
CA MET A 1 0.92 60.98 -1.53
C MET A 1 1.90 60.75 -2.65
N PRO A 2 1.57 61.03 -3.93
CA PRO A 2 0.43 60.63 -4.75
C PRO A 2 0.93 59.75 -5.93
N GLY A 3 0.18 59.10 -6.72
CA GLY A 3 -1.03 59.23 -7.50
C GLY A 3 -0.88 58.35 -8.71
N SER A 4 -1.86 57.67 -9.02
CA SER A 4 -2.76 57.52 -10.16
C SER A 4 -2.12 57.27 -11.54
N HIS A 5 -2.61 56.25 -12.26
CA HIS A 5 -3.53 56.32 -13.35
C HIS A 5 -3.81 54.95 -14.01
N ARG A 6 -5.09 54.60 -14.12
CA ARG A 6 -5.60 53.66 -15.15
C ARG A 6 -5.80 54.41 -16.47
N PRO A 7 -5.92 53.73 -17.61
CA PRO A 7 -7.25 53.73 -18.19
C PRO A 7 -7.75 52.39 -18.75
N ARG A 8 -9.09 52.34 -18.80
CA ARG A 8 -9.94 51.35 -19.49
C ARG A 8 -9.99 51.64 -21.00
N ALA A 9 -10.15 50.63 -21.81
CA ALA A 9 -10.84 50.77 -23.10
C ALA A 9 -11.66 49.50 -23.42
N ARG A 10 -12.84 49.81 -23.92
CA ARG A 10 -14.00 48.96 -24.20
C ARG A 10 -14.09 48.59 -25.69
N PHE A 11 -15.04 47.68 -25.97
CA PHE A 11 -15.81 47.46 -27.22
C PHE A 11 -15.19 46.51 -28.25
N ARG A 12 -15.88 45.61 -28.94
CA ARG A 12 -17.30 45.53 -29.37
C ARG A 12 -17.63 44.10 -29.77
N ALA A 13 -18.89 43.74 -29.58
CA ALA A 13 -19.56 42.57 -30.15
C ALA A 13 -19.89 42.77 -31.64
N LEU A 14 -20.02 41.73 -32.40
CA LEU A 14 -20.78 41.70 -33.64
C LEU A 14 -21.45 40.33 -33.83
N VAL A 15 -22.75 40.46 -34.12
CA VAL A 15 -23.77 39.46 -34.41
C VAL A 15 -23.91 39.33 -35.91
N ALA A 16 -24.30 38.18 -36.44
CA ALA A 16 -25.19 37.92 -37.58
C ALA A 16 -25.10 36.46 -38.00
N ALA A 17 -26.08 35.69 -37.93
CA ALA A 17 -27.40 35.55 -38.59
C ALA A 17 -27.34 34.58 -39.78
N ALA A 18 -28.02 33.47 -39.62
CA ALA A 18 -29.14 32.85 -40.31
C ALA A 18 -29.07 32.57 -41.83
N CYS A 19 -29.49 31.36 -42.18
CA CYS A 19 -30.46 31.05 -43.27
C CYS A 19 -30.75 29.54 -43.27
N THR A 20 -31.85 29.06 -42.91
CA THR A 20 -33.14 28.58 -43.47
C THR A 20 -33.12 27.81 -44.79
N ALA A 21 -33.74 26.65 -44.77
CA ALA A 21 -34.80 26.08 -45.65
C ALA A 21 -34.96 24.60 -45.36
N ALA A 22 -35.99 24.05 -44.91
CA ALA A 22 -37.41 23.91 -45.19
C ALA A 22 -37.75 22.69 -46.08
N LEU A 23 -38.75 21.98 -45.61
CA LEU A 23 -39.81 21.20 -46.26
C LEU A 23 -39.69 19.65 -46.28
N GLY A 24 -40.74 19.06 -45.69
CA GLY A 24 -41.31 17.77 -46.05
C GLY A 24 -42.07 17.10 -44.91
N ALA A 25 -43.35 17.41 -44.76
CA ALA A 25 -44.29 16.80 -43.85
C ALA A 25 -44.82 15.46 -44.34
N THR A 26 -45.11 14.53 -43.46
CA THR A 26 -46.38 13.75 -43.50
C THR A 26 -46.66 13.14 -42.10
N LEU A 27 -47.90 13.35 -41.71
CA LEU A 27 -48.57 12.89 -40.51
C LEU A 27 -48.78 11.37 -40.49
N PHE A 28 -48.62 10.73 -39.34
CA PHE A 28 -49.54 9.70 -38.87
C PHE A 28 -49.63 9.71 -37.33
N THR A 29 -50.86 9.80 -36.87
CA THR A 29 -51.29 9.82 -35.47
C THR A 29 -51.23 8.44 -34.85
N GLY A 30 -50.72 8.36 -33.61
CA GLY A 30 -50.85 7.17 -32.78
C GLY A 30 -50.43 7.52 -31.35
N ALA A 31 -51.40 7.83 -30.50
CA ALA A 31 -51.15 8.07 -29.08
C ALA A 31 -50.89 6.76 -28.37
N HIS A 32 -49.71 6.61 -27.80
CA HIS A 32 -49.46 5.63 -26.75
C HIS A 32 -48.81 6.35 -25.56
N PHE A 33 -49.51 6.30 -24.45
CA PHE A 33 -48.99 6.71 -23.15
C PHE A 33 -47.85 5.73 -22.78
N ALA A 34 -46.61 6.23 -22.79
CA ALA A 34 -45.49 5.52 -22.21
C ALA A 34 -45.14 6.18 -20.85
N SER A 35 -45.31 5.39 -19.80
CA SER A 35 -44.88 5.67 -18.45
C SER A 35 -43.37 5.97 -18.45
N ALA A 36 -42.98 7.13 -17.93
CA ALA A 36 -41.57 7.45 -17.70
C ALA A 36 -41.03 6.60 -16.52
N GLY A 37 -40.37 5.54 -16.86
CA GLY A 37 -39.52 4.83 -15.90
C GLY A 37 -38.21 5.60 -15.71
N GLU A 38 -37.99 6.11 -14.52
CA GLU A 38 -36.70 6.67 -14.10
C GLU A 38 -35.63 5.56 -14.20
N SER A 39 -34.74 5.67 -15.19
CA SER A 39 -33.57 4.81 -15.30
C SER A 39 -32.55 5.22 -14.22
N ALA A 40 -32.33 4.32 -13.26
CA ALA A 40 -31.23 4.44 -12.33
C ALA A 40 -29.89 4.60 -13.08
N PRO A 41 -28.95 5.43 -12.59
CA PRO A 41 -27.67 5.61 -13.24
C PRO A 41 -26.92 4.28 -13.30
N ALA A 42 -26.56 3.86 -14.51
CA ALA A 42 -25.75 2.67 -14.74
C ALA A 42 -24.44 2.78 -13.96
N ALA A 43 -24.19 1.83 -13.07
CA ALA A 43 -22.92 1.69 -12.39
C ALA A 43 -21.82 1.58 -13.46
N LYS A 44 -20.88 2.50 -13.44
CA LYS A 44 -19.73 2.51 -14.34
C LYS A 44 -18.95 1.23 -14.11
N ALA A 45 -18.94 0.32 -15.07
CA ALA A 45 -18.17 -0.92 -14.99
C ALA A 45 -16.72 -0.58 -14.70
N ALA A 46 -16.14 -1.23 -13.69
CA ALA A 46 -14.72 -1.10 -13.38
C ALA A 46 -13.91 -1.51 -14.61
N ALA A 47 -12.94 -0.67 -14.99
CA ALA A 47 -12.06 -0.99 -16.12
C ALA A 47 -11.29 -2.28 -15.82
N ALA A 48 -11.20 -3.18 -16.79
CA ALA A 48 -10.41 -4.41 -16.67
C ALA A 48 -8.95 -4.09 -16.31
N PRO A 49 -8.27 -4.95 -15.51
CA PRO A 49 -6.89 -4.72 -15.11
C PRO A 49 -6.00 -4.59 -16.35
N LYS A 50 -5.07 -3.63 -16.35
CA LYS A 50 -4.02 -3.58 -17.36
C LYS A 50 -3.20 -4.86 -17.27
N ALA A 51 -2.97 -5.54 -18.39
CA ALA A 51 -2.07 -6.69 -18.45
C ALA A 51 -0.71 -6.30 -17.85
N GLY A 52 -0.22 -7.08 -16.87
CA GLY A 52 1.03 -6.83 -16.17
C GLY A 52 0.95 -5.94 -14.91
N SER A 53 -0.25 -5.57 -14.44
CA SER A 53 -0.40 -4.87 -13.16
C SER A 53 0.03 -5.76 -11.99
N LYS A 54 0.92 -5.24 -11.14
CA LYS A 54 1.41 -5.99 -9.98
C LYS A 54 0.37 -5.98 -8.85
N VAL A 55 0.26 -7.11 -8.16
CA VAL A 55 -0.50 -7.25 -6.91
C VAL A 55 0.44 -7.89 -5.89
N ILE A 56 0.84 -7.13 -4.88
CA ILE A 56 1.86 -7.53 -3.92
C ILE A 56 1.26 -7.56 -2.52
N GLY A 57 1.38 -8.69 -1.84
CA GLY A 57 0.98 -8.82 -0.44
C GLY A 57 2.19 -9.00 0.46
N TYR A 58 2.23 -8.26 1.57
CA TYR A 58 3.19 -8.54 2.64
C TYR A 58 2.73 -9.75 3.45
N PHE A 59 3.63 -10.70 3.68
CA PHE A 59 3.47 -11.82 4.61
C PHE A 59 4.40 -11.60 5.79
N THR A 60 3.83 -11.52 7.00
CA THR A 60 4.60 -11.30 8.23
C THR A 60 5.06 -12.63 8.82
N GLU A 61 6.38 -12.80 9.08
CA GLU A 61 6.95 -14.02 9.66
C GLU A 61 6.33 -14.37 11.02
N TRP A 62 6.10 -13.34 11.85
CA TRP A 62 5.46 -13.50 13.17
C TRP A 62 3.98 -13.86 13.12
N GLY A 63 3.37 -13.79 11.95
CA GLY A 63 1.97 -14.22 11.75
C GLY A 63 1.74 -15.68 12.11
N VAL A 64 2.77 -16.52 12.11
CA VAL A 64 2.70 -17.95 12.47
C VAL A 64 2.45 -18.19 13.96
N TYR A 65 2.60 -17.19 14.82
CA TYR A 65 2.37 -17.26 16.28
C TYR A 65 0.90 -16.92 16.62
N ASP A 66 0.66 -15.84 17.33
CA ASP A 66 -0.66 -15.47 17.86
C ASP A 66 -1.74 -15.30 16.80
N ARG A 67 -1.37 -14.88 15.57
CA ARG A 67 -2.29 -14.78 14.44
C ARG A 67 -2.67 -16.14 13.87
N ASN A 68 -1.84 -17.16 14.09
CA ASN A 68 -1.97 -18.50 13.49
C ASN A 68 -2.19 -18.43 11.96
N TYR A 69 -1.49 -17.48 11.33
CA TYR A 69 -1.56 -17.25 9.89
C TYR A 69 -0.31 -17.81 9.22
N HIS A 70 -0.49 -18.86 8.46
CA HIS A 70 0.58 -19.60 7.77
C HIS A 70 0.54 -19.33 6.26
N VAL A 71 1.62 -19.63 5.56
CA VAL A 71 1.67 -19.52 4.08
C VAL A 71 0.53 -20.31 3.41
N LYS A 72 0.10 -21.41 4.02
CA LYS A 72 -1.10 -22.16 3.59
C LYS A 72 -2.36 -21.29 3.50
N ASN A 73 -2.52 -20.30 4.39
CA ASN A 73 -3.70 -19.44 4.37
C ASN A 73 -3.79 -18.60 3.09
N ILE A 74 -2.65 -18.26 2.47
CA ILE A 74 -2.60 -17.61 1.15
C ILE A 74 -3.24 -18.50 0.08
N GLN A 75 -2.96 -19.79 0.14
CA GLN A 75 -3.56 -20.79 -0.77
C GLN A 75 -5.04 -20.98 -0.51
N THR A 76 -5.42 -21.23 0.75
CA THR A 76 -6.80 -21.59 1.11
C THR A 76 -7.79 -20.43 0.99
N SER A 77 -7.34 -19.19 1.16
CA SER A 77 -8.16 -17.98 0.93
C SER A 77 -8.40 -17.69 -0.56
N GLY A 78 -7.63 -18.33 -1.45
CA GLY A 78 -7.61 -18.01 -2.87
C GLY A 78 -6.74 -16.80 -3.22
N SER A 79 -6.06 -16.19 -2.24
CA SER A 79 -5.20 -15.01 -2.45
C SER A 79 -4.05 -15.30 -3.42
N ALA A 80 -3.50 -16.53 -3.39
CA ALA A 80 -2.42 -16.95 -4.28
C ALA A 80 -2.75 -16.76 -5.78
N ASN A 81 -4.03 -16.91 -6.16
CA ASN A 81 -4.47 -16.72 -7.55
C ASN A 81 -4.53 -15.24 -7.99
N LYS A 82 -4.45 -14.32 -7.04
CA LYS A 82 -4.50 -12.87 -7.29
C LYS A 82 -3.13 -12.22 -7.17
N LEU A 83 -2.26 -12.78 -6.34
CA LEU A 83 -0.92 -12.26 -6.11
C LEU A 83 -0.01 -12.48 -7.32
N THR A 84 0.76 -11.45 -7.65
CA THR A 84 1.93 -11.57 -8.53
C THR A 84 3.21 -11.71 -7.71
N HIS A 85 3.24 -11.09 -6.53
CA HIS A 85 4.40 -11.10 -5.64
C HIS A 85 3.98 -11.21 -4.17
N ILE A 86 4.88 -11.76 -3.37
CA ILE A 86 4.84 -11.71 -1.91
C ILE A 86 6.10 -11.02 -1.43
N ASN A 87 5.97 -10.00 -0.57
CA ASN A 87 7.08 -9.50 0.22
C ASN A 87 7.07 -10.20 1.57
N TYR A 88 8.08 -10.99 1.84
CA TYR A 88 8.27 -11.69 3.11
C TYR A 88 8.88 -10.74 4.14
N ALA A 89 8.18 -10.44 5.19
CA ALA A 89 8.52 -9.43 6.20
C ALA A 89 8.78 -10.08 7.56
N PHE A 90 9.92 -9.85 8.19
CA PHE A 90 11.06 -9.10 7.73
C PHE A 90 12.38 -9.83 8.02
N GLY A 91 13.38 -9.56 7.21
CA GLY A 91 14.77 -9.66 7.66
C GLY A 91 15.16 -8.41 8.43
N ASN A 92 16.09 -8.53 9.36
CA ASN A 92 16.57 -7.41 10.17
C ASN A 92 17.75 -6.71 9.50
N VAL A 93 17.95 -5.43 9.82
CA VAL A 93 19.15 -4.66 9.49
C VAL A 93 19.87 -4.30 10.77
N SER A 94 20.96 -5.00 11.04
CA SER A 94 21.73 -4.87 12.28
C SER A 94 23.22 -4.71 12.00
N GLY A 95 23.85 -3.73 12.65
CA GLY A 95 25.28 -3.45 12.44
C GLY A 95 25.63 -3.13 10.98
N GLY A 96 24.70 -2.51 10.23
CA GLY A 96 24.88 -2.19 8.82
C GLY A 96 24.86 -3.40 7.88
N LYS A 97 24.22 -4.50 8.28
CA LYS A 97 24.12 -5.75 7.52
C LYS A 97 22.69 -6.28 7.51
N CYS A 98 22.31 -6.97 6.43
CA CYS A 98 21.13 -7.83 6.42
C CYS A 98 21.38 -9.05 7.33
N THR A 99 20.43 -9.35 8.20
CA THR A 99 20.44 -10.51 9.09
C THR A 99 19.08 -11.19 9.12
N VAL A 100 19.04 -12.45 9.54
CA VAL A 100 17.79 -13.17 9.79
C VAL A 100 17.05 -12.48 10.94
N GLY A 101 15.72 -12.35 10.81
CA GLY A 101 14.87 -11.81 11.85
C GLY A 101 14.49 -12.86 12.89
N ASP A 102 13.82 -13.90 12.45
CA ASP A 102 13.34 -15.03 13.28
C ASP A 102 13.65 -16.36 12.59
N SER A 103 14.78 -16.97 12.95
CA SER A 103 15.22 -18.24 12.34
C SER A 103 14.19 -19.37 12.50
N PHE A 104 13.47 -19.37 13.62
CA PHE A 104 12.46 -20.41 13.87
C PHE A 104 11.29 -20.28 12.88
N ALA A 105 10.69 -19.11 12.75
CA ALA A 105 9.61 -18.87 11.81
C ALA A 105 10.07 -19.04 10.35
N ASP A 106 11.28 -18.57 10.05
CA ASP A 106 11.84 -18.52 8.70
C ASP A 106 12.13 -19.92 8.13
N TYR A 107 12.93 -20.75 8.84
CA TYR A 107 13.44 -22.00 8.27
C TYR A 107 13.57 -23.19 9.24
N GLU A 108 13.18 -23.06 10.52
CA GLU A 108 13.32 -24.15 11.50
C GLU A 108 11.99 -24.79 11.87
N LYS A 109 10.89 -24.02 11.91
CA LYS A 109 9.56 -24.49 12.31
C LYS A 109 9.10 -25.67 11.47
N THR A 110 8.77 -26.79 12.13
CA THR A 110 8.17 -27.96 11.50
C THR A 110 6.67 -27.74 11.29
N TYR A 111 6.18 -27.97 10.09
CA TYR A 111 4.78 -27.82 9.71
C TYR A 111 4.08 -29.18 9.67
N THR A 112 2.91 -29.29 10.31
CA THR A 112 2.04 -30.45 10.17
C THR A 112 1.38 -30.46 8.78
N ALA A 113 0.83 -31.61 8.37
CA ALA A 113 0.08 -31.70 7.11
C ALA A 113 -1.08 -30.69 7.04
N ALA A 114 -1.75 -30.46 8.18
CA ALA A 114 -2.83 -29.46 8.26
C ALA A 114 -2.37 -28.03 8.07
N GLN A 115 -1.13 -27.69 8.39
CA GLN A 115 -0.56 -26.36 8.27
C GLN A 115 0.26 -26.18 6.97
N SER A 116 0.61 -27.28 6.28
CA SER A 116 1.44 -27.24 5.08
C SER A 116 0.62 -26.87 3.84
N VAL A 117 1.23 -26.11 2.93
CA VAL A 117 0.63 -25.63 1.68
C VAL A 117 0.12 -26.79 0.82
N ASP A 118 0.90 -27.86 0.69
CA ASP A 118 0.60 -29.03 -0.13
C ASP A 118 -0.06 -30.19 0.63
N GLY A 119 -0.35 -29.98 1.92
CA GLY A 119 -0.95 -31.05 2.77
C GLY A 119 0.04 -32.13 3.21
N VAL A 120 1.36 -31.98 2.94
CA VAL A 120 2.40 -32.90 3.36
C VAL A 120 3.15 -32.33 4.55
N ALA A 121 3.21 -33.10 5.65
CA ALA A 121 3.94 -32.69 6.85
C ALA A 121 5.45 -32.63 6.59
N ASP A 122 6.13 -31.72 7.28
CA ASP A 122 7.59 -31.68 7.28
C ASP A 122 8.17 -32.87 8.04
N THR A 123 9.33 -33.38 7.59
CA THR A 123 10.14 -34.35 8.33
C THR A 123 11.23 -33.63 9.09
N TRP A 124 11.73 -34.27 10.17
CA TRP A 124 12.76 -33.67 11.00
C TRP A 124 14.08 -33.44 10.26
N ASP A 125 14.44 -34.34 9.36
CA ASP A 125 15.69 -34.39 8.63
C ASP A 125 15.69 -33.70 7.27
N GLN A 126 14.56 -33.09 6.85
CA GLN A 126 14.50 -32.38 5.58
C GLN A 126 15.40 -31.12 5.59
N PRO A 127 16.00 -30.77 4.44
CA PRO A 127 17.02 -29.70 4.38
C PRO A 127 16.48 -28.30 4.69
N LEU A 128 15.20 -28.04 4.46
CA LEU A 128 14.55 -26.75 4.68
C LEU A 128 13.15 -26.95 5.27
N ARG A 129 12.84 -26.18 6.31
CA ARG A 129 11.54 -26.10 6.97
C ARG A 129 11.07 -24.66 7.04
N GLY A 130 10.21 -24.33 7.97
CA GLY A 130 9.74 -22.97 8.21
C GLY A 130 8.89 -22.40 7.07
N SER A 131 8.65 -21.11 7.17
CA SER A 131 7.90 -20.36 6.15
C SER A 131 8.59 -20.38 4.78
N PHE A 132 9.92 -20.45 4.73
CA PHE A 132 10.67 -20.54 3.47
C PHE A 132 10.33 -21.82 2.70
N ASN A 133 10.26 -22.98 3.37
CA ASN A 133 9.83 -24.20 2.71
C ASN A 133 8.36 -24.13 2.26
N GLN A 134 7.51 -23.51 3.05
CA GLN A 134 6.10 -23.32 2.69
C GLN A 134 5.94 -22.39 1.48
N LEU A 135 6.76 -21.33 1.36
CA LEU A 135 6.81 -20.47 0.17
C LEU A 135 7.34 -21.22 -1.05
N ARG A 136 8.36 -22.08 -0.88
CA ARG A 136 8.82 -22.99 -1.96
C ARG A 136 7.70 -23.88 -2.47
N LYS A 137 6.90 -24.46 -1.56
CA LYS A 137 5.73 -25.27 -1.92
C LYS A 137 4.67 -24.43 -2.63
N LEU A 138 4.42 -23.20 -2.16
CA LEU A 138 3.45 -22.29 -2.79
C LEU A 138 3.89 -21.91 -4.21
N LYS A 139 5.17 -21.60 -4.43
CA LYS A 139 5.71 -21.30 -5.78
C LYS A 139 5.58 -22.48 -6.73
N LYS A 140 5.70 -23.72 -6.25
CA LYS A 140 5.45 -24.92 -7.08
C LYS A 140 4.00 -25.02 -7.56
N LEU A 141 3.04 -24.61 -6.72
CA LEU A 141 1.61 -24.57 -7.10
C LEU A 141 1.29 -23.36 -7.97
N HIS A 142 2.05 -22.29 -7.85
CA HIS A 142 1.88 -21.02 -8.57
C HIS A 142 3.21 -20.57 -9.20
N PRO A 143 3.63 -21.16 -10.34
CA PRO A 143 4.98 -20.90 -10.92
C PRO A 143 5.22 -19.45 -11.34
N GLY A 144 4.15 -18.64 -11.54
CA GLY A 144 4.25 -17.22 -11.84
C GLY A 144 4.44 -16.32 -10.62
N LEU A 145 4.27 -16.87 -9.41
CA LEU A 145 4.39 -16.11 -8.17
C LEU A 145 5.86 -15.84 -7.84
N LYS A 146 6.17 -14.57 -7.56
CA LYS A 146 7.49 -14.13 -7.13
C LYS A 146 7.50 -13.83 -5.64
N VAL A 147 8.63 -14.04 -4.99
CA VAL A 147 8.82 -13.77 -3.56
C VAL A 147 10.06 -12.91 -3.38
N LEU A 148 9.92 -11.79 -2.67
CA LEU A 148 11.03 -10.94 -2.27
C LEU A 148 11.20 -11.02 -0.74
N TRP A 149 12.44 -11.03 -0.27
CA TRP A 149 12.70 -10.86 1.16
C TRP A 149 12.82 -9.37 1.46
N SER A 150 11.90 -8.87 2.31
CA SER A 150 11.88 -7.48 2.74
C SER A 150 12.70 -7.30 4.01
N PHE A 151 13.55 -6.27 4.06
CA PHE A 151 14.44 -5.97 5.18
C PHE A 151 14.13 -4.61 5.77
N GLY A 152 14.03 -4.54 7.10
CA GLY A 152 13.76 -3.33 7.85
C GLY A 152 12.38 -3.30 8.48
N GLY A 153 11.53 -2.39 8.03
CA GLY A 153 10.23 -2.08 8.64
C GLY A 153 10.38 -1.18 9.87
N TRP A 154 9.26 -0.89 10.52
CA TRP A 154 9.20 0.09 11.62
C TRP A 154 10.20 -0.16 12.74
N THR A 155 10.37 -1.41 13.18
CA THR A 155 11.19 -1.76 14.33
C THR A 155 12.65 -2.09 13.99
N TRP A 156 12.95 -2.42 12.73
CA TRP A 156 14.27 -2.89 12.33
C TRP A 156 15.00 -1.99 11.32
N SER A 157 14.58 -0.73 11.23
CA SER A 157 15.25 0.29 10.40
C SER A 157 16.46 0.95 11.06
N GLY A 158 16.72 0.72 12.35
CA GLY A 158 17.80 1.39 13.09
C GLY A 158 19.21 1.13 12.57
N GLY A 159 19.43 0.01 11.84
CA GLY A 159 20.73 -0.33 11.27
C GLY A 159 21.05 0.28 9.92
N PHE A 160 20.08 0.93 9.26
CA PHE A 160 20.28 1.47 7.90
C PHE A 160 21.25 2.64 7.84
N GLY A 161 21.33 3.49 8.89
CA GLY A 161 22.34 4.55 8.94
C GLY A 161 23.76 4.00 8.85
N GLN A 162 24.04 2.87 9.51
CA GLN A 162 25.31 2.16 9.41
C GLN A 162 25.49 1.48 8.04
N ALA A 163 24.40 0.93 7.48
CA ALA A 163 24.41 0.36 6.11
C ALA A 163 24.74 1.43 5.07
N ALA A 164 24.20 2.63 5.22
CA ALA A 164 24.45 3.76 4.34
C ALA A 164 25.91 4.26 4.37
N ALA A 165 26.60 4.04 5.49
CA ALA A 165 28.05 4.35 5.60
C ALA A 165 28.91 3.39 4.76
N ASN A 166 28.47 2.15 4.52
CA ASN A 166 29.16 1.17 3.67
C ASN A 166 28.17 0.37 2.81
N PRO A 167 27.58 1.00 1.76
CA PRO A 167 26.53 0.37 0.96
C PRO A 167 26.96 -0.94 0.27
N ALA A 168 28.23 -1.03 -0.15
CA ALA A 168 28.74 -2.22 -0.81
C ALA A 168 28.80 -3.44 0.15
N ALA A 169 29.26 -3.23 1.38
CA ALA A 169 29.27 -4.28 2.40
C ALA A 169 27.86 -4.70 2.81
N PHE A 170 26.93 -3.74 2.92
CA PHE A 170 25.53 -4.01 3.13
C PHE A 170 24.94 -4.88 2.01
N ALA A 171 25.08 -4.45 0.75
CA ALA A 171 24.59 -5.19 -0.41
C ALA A 171 25.16 -6.60 -0.49
N GLN A 172 26.46 -6.78 -0.17
CA GLN A 172 27.07 -8.10 -0.11
C GLN A 172 26.44 -8.99 0.96
N SER A 173 26.17 -8.45 2.16
CA SER A 173 25.55 -9.21 3.25
C SER A 173 24.12 -9.64 2.90
N CYS A 174 23.34 -8.75 2.28
CA CYS A 174 21.98 -9.06 1.82
C CYS A 174 22.00 -10.14 0.73
N TYR A 175 22.88 -10.01 -0.24
CA TYR A 175 23.04 -11.00 -1.31
C TYR A 175 23.39 -12.40 -0.75
N ASN A 176 24.35 -12.46 0.16
CA ASN A 176 24.73 -13.73 0.78
C ASN A 176 23.58 -14.41 1.52
N LEU A 177 22.68 -13.60 2.08
CA LEU A 177 21.54 -14.10 2.83
C LEU A 177 20.39 -14.52 1.90
N VAL A 178 20.02 -13.68 0.93
CA VAL A 178 18.93 -13.95 -0.03
C VAL A 178 19.28 -15.13 -0.94
N GLU A 179 20.53 -15.23 -1.38
CA GLU A 179 21.05 -16.28 -2.27
C GLU A 179 21.70 -17.45 -1.53
N ASP A 180 21.42 -17.62 -0.22
CA ASP A 180 21.90 -18.77 0.53
C ASP A 180 21.47 -20.09 -0.15
N PRO A 181 22.40 -21.04 -0.39
CA PRO A 181 22.10 -22.28 -1.09
C PRO A 181 20.92 -23.09 -0.54
N ARG A 182 20.59 -22.92 0.74
CA ARG A 182 19.45 -23.60 1.38
C ARG A 182 18.09 -23.16 0.83
N TRP A 183 17.97 -21.89 0.39
CA TRP A 183 16.68 -21.30 -0.02
C TRP A 183 16.76 -20.33 -1.20
N LYS A 184 17.86 -20.29 -1.95
CA LYS A 184 18.04 -19.40 -3.12
C LYS A 184 16.95 -19.56 -4.20
N ASP A 185 16.22 -20.68 -4.21
CA ASP A 185 15.10 -20.92 -5.11
C ASP A 185 13.76 -20.37 -4.61
N VAL A 186 13.75 -19.86 -3.37
CA VAL A 186 12.53 -19.24 -2.76
C VAL A 186 12.42 -17.79 -3.18
N PHE A 187 13.51 -17.01 -3.07
CA PHE A 187 13.48 -15.58 -3.28
C PHE A 187 13.87 -15.20 -4.71
N ASP A 188 13.13 -14.25 -5.29
CA ASP A 188 13.35 -13.69 -6.62
C ASP A 188 14.01 -12.30 -6.53
N GLY A 189 14.36 -11.84 -5.32
CA GLY A 189 14.99 -10.57 -5.07
C GLY A 189 14.81 -10.05 -3.66
N ILE A 190 15.04 -8.77 -3.49
CA ILE A 190 15.06 -8.06 -2.22
C ILE A 190 14.12 -6.85 -2.26
N ASP A 191 13.45 -6.60 -1.14
CA ASP A 191 12.71 -5.38 -0.86
C ASP A 191 13.36 -4.65 0.33
N ILE A 192 13.42 -3.32 0.27
CA ILE A 192 14.00 -2.49 1.35
C ILE A 192 12.90 -1.64 1.94
N ASP A 193 12.69 -1.79 3.24
CA ASP A 193 11.73 -1.01 4.01
C ASP A 193 12.47 -0.17 5.06
N TRP A 194 13.03 0.95 4.60
CA TRP A 194 13.77 1.88 5.46
C TRP A 194 12.88 3.01 5.95
N GLU A 195 12.58 3.02 7.23
CA GLU A 195 11.69 3.99 7.88
C GLU A 195 12.44 4.90 8.87
N TYR A 196 13.04 6.02 8.46
CA TYR A 196 13.09 6.58 7.11
C TYR A 196 14.48 7.13 6.78
N PRO A 197 14.95 7.08 5.53
CA PRO A 197 16.24 7.63 5.15
C PRO A 197 16.25 9.15 5.33
N ASN A 198 17.29 9.65 6.02
CA ASN A 198 17.50 11.06 6.34
C ASN A 198 16.30 11.74 7.02
N ALA A 199 15.54 10.98 7.81
CA ALA A 199 14.36 11.44 8.54
C ALA A 199 14.10 10.59 9.78
N CYS A 200 13.12 11.00 10.60
CA CYS A 200 12.72 10.26 11.78
C CYS A 200 11.56 9.28 11.48
N GLY A 201 11.73 8.04 11.91
CA GLY A 201 10.71 7.05 12.14
C GLY A 201 10.66 6.72 13.64
N LEU A 202 10.79 5.43 14.03
CA LEU A 202 10.99 5.03 15.41
C LEU A 202 12.36 5.55 15.94
N SER A 203 13.36 5.58 15.07
CA SER A 203 14.63 6.29 15.29
C SER A 203 14.87 7.30 14.16
N CYS A 204 15.71 8.30 14.43
CA CYS A 204 16.07 9.29 13.42
C CYS A 204 17.33 8.86 12.69
N ASP A 205 17.32 8.99 11.36
CA ASP A 205 18.49 8.83 10.50
C ASP A 205 18.99 10.19 10.01
N THR A 206 20.31 10.36 9.97
CA THR A 206 21.01 11.57 9.55
C THR A 206 22.08 11.28 8.48
N SER A 207 21.95 10.15 7.78
CA SER A 207 22.94 9.72 6.77
C SER A 207 22.98 10.58 5.50
N GLY A 208 22.02 11.50 5.36
CA GLY A 208 21.97 12.47 4.27
C GLY A 208 21.07 12.04 3.11
N ARG A 209 20.74 13.01 2.26
CA ARG A 209 19.76 12.87 1.18
C ARG A 209 20.10 11.78 0.16
N GLU A 210 21.37 11.57 -0.13
CA GLU A 210 21.84 10.61 -1.15
C GLU A 210 21.98 9.18 -0.62
N SER A 211 21.91 8.98 0.67
CA SER A 211 22.14 7.68 1.33
C SER A 211 21.26 6.55 0.77
N PHE A 212 19.98 6.80 0.61
CA PHE A 212 19.04 5.83 0.03
C PHE A 212 19.41 5.48 -1.42
N LYS A 213 19.68 6.49 -2.25
CA LYS A 213 20.10 6.27 -3.65
C LYS A 213 21.37 5.42 -3.72
N ASN A 214 22.37 5.73 -2.91
CA ASN A 214 23.64 5.01 -2.88
C ASN A 214 23.45 3.55 -2.43
N LEU A 215 22.57 3.33 -1.44
CA LEU A 215 22.23 2.00 -0.97
C LEU A 215 21.54 1.18 -2.08
N MET A 216 20.54 1.75 -2.76
CA MET A 216 19.83 1.07 -3.85
C MET A 216 20.74 0.80 -5.06
N SER A 217 21.67 1.70 -5.36
CA SER A 217 22.70 1.51 -6.39
C SER A 217 23.61 0.33 -6.07
N ALA A 218 24.07 0.20 -4.84
CA ALA A 218 24.89 -0.91 -4.40
C ALA A 218 24.15 -2.25 -4.44
N LEU A 219 22.88 -2.27 -4.01
CA LEU A 219 22.02 -3.45 -4.10
C LEU A 219 21.83 -3.88 -5.56
N ARG A 220 21.47 -2.95 -6.45
CA ARG A 220 21.31 -3.25 -7.88
C ARG A 220 22.60 -3.76 -8.51
N SER A 221 23.73 -3.15 -8.18
CA SER A 221 25.04 -3.59 -8.67
C SER A 221 25.33 -5.04 -8.21
N LYS A 222 24.99 -5.38 -6.97
CA LYS A 222 25.26 -6.70 -6.40
C LYS A 222 24.31 -7.77 -6.89
N PHE A 223 22.99 -7.48 -6.93
CA PHE A 223 21.96 -8.44 -7.34
C PHE A 223 21.86 -8.61 -8.87
N GLY A 224 22.41 -7.66 -9.64
CA GLY A 224 22.34 -7.69 -11.10
C GLY A 224 20.96 -7.32 -11.64
N GLY A 225 20.78 -7.51 -12.95
CA GLY A 225 19.53 -7.13 -13.66
C GLY A 225 18.43 -8.19 -13.63
N SER A 226 18.74 -9.42 -13.23
CA SER A 226 17.78 -10.53 -13.22
C SER A 226 16.98 -10.65 -11.92
N SER A 227 17.53 -10.15 -10.81
CA SER A 227 16.87 -10.14 -9.51
C SER A 227 16.06 -8.87 -9.32
N LEU A 228 14.92 -8.99 -8.64
CA LEU A 228 14.10 -7.84 -8.29
C LEU A 228 14.72 -7.06 -7.12
N VAL A 229 14.73 -5.74 -7.25
CA VAL A 229 15.15 -4.82 -6.20
C VAL A 229 14.07 -3.77 -6.05
N THR A 230 13.39 -3.76 -4.91
CA THR A 230 12.25 -2.88 -4.64
C THR A 230 12.41 -2.14 -3.33
N ALA A 231 11.55 -1.17 -3.06
CA ALA A 231 11.53 -0.54 -1.74
C ALA A 231 10.14 -0.04 -1.37
N ALA A 232 9.76 -0.25 -0.11
CA ALA A 232 8.73 0.50 0.56
C ALA A 232 9.29 1.89 0.92
N ILE A 233 8.48 2.92 0.69
CA ILE A 233 8.88 4.31 0.91
C ILE A 233 7.76 5.11 1.57
N THR A 234 8.14 6.22 2.20
CA THR A 234 7.20 7.15 2.81
C THR A 234 6.20 7.72 1.81
N ALA A 235 5.00 8.04 2.29
CA ALA A 235 3.97 8.79 1.56
C ALA A 235 3.76 10.22 2.11
N ASP A 236 4.64 10.72 2.97
CA ASP A 236 4.58 12.08 3.52
C ASP A 236 4.92 13.12 2.45
N ALA A 237 3.88 13.65 1.80
CA ALA A 237 3.96 14.68 0.77
C ALA A 237 3.80 16.12 1.30
N SER A 238 3.85 16.32 2.62
CA SER A 238 3.85 17.66 3.19
C SER A 238 5.05 18.49 2.71
N SER A 239 4.97 19.80 2.83
CA SER A 239 6.09 20.68 2.50
C SER A 239 7.27 20.40 3.44
N GLY A 240 8.45 20.08 2.89
CA GLY A 240 9.61 19.64 3.66
C GLY A 240 9.46 18.23 4.27
N GLY A 241 8.41 17.48 3.88
CA GLY A 241 8.10 16.14 4.37
C GLY A 241 9.10 15.07 3.94
N LYS A 242 8.88 13.85 4.40
CA LYS A 242 9.85 12.76 4.25
C LYS A 242 10.14 12.38 2.78
N ILE A 243 9.19 12.58 1.86
CA ILE A 243 9.45 12.37 0.41
C ILE A 243 10.58 13.27 -0.08
N GLU A 244 10.73 14.47 0.45
CA GLU A 244 11.78 15.41 0.03
C GLU A 244 13.12 15.17 0.72
N LYS A 245 13.15 14.40 1.83
CA LYS A 245 14.37 14.16 2.63
C LYS A 245 15.35 13.19 1.96
N ALA A 246 14.88 12.30 1.09
CA ALA A 246 15.72 11.33 0.39
C ALA A 246 15.64 11.50 -1.14
N ASN A 247 16.68 11.07 -1.85
CA ASN A 247 16.72 11.13 -3.31
C ASN A 247 16.07 9.91 -3.95
N TYR A 248 14.74 9.75 -3.76
CA TYR A 248 13.96 8.67 -4.37
C TYR A 248 13.97 8.73 -5.91
N ALA A 249 13.94 9.94 -6.48
CA ALA A 249 14.01 10.11 -7.94
C ALA A 249 15.33 9.60 -8.53
N GLY A 250 16.46 9.96 -7.91
CA GLY A 250 17.77 9.46 -8.33
C GLY A 250 17.94 7.95 -8.11
N ALA A 251 17.25 7.37 -7.13
CA ALA A 251 17.27 5.93 -6.87
C ALA A 251 16.36 5.12 -7.82
N ALA A 252 15.41 5.77 -8.50
CA ALA A 252 14.41 5.10 -9.34
C ALA A 252 15.01 4.25 -10.48
N GLN A 253 16.21 4.60 -10.95
CA GLN A 253 16.92 3.82 -11.96
C GLN A 253 17.43 2.46 -11.45
N TYR A 254 17.62 2.31 -10.14
CA TYR A 254 18.16 1.11 -9.48
C TYR A 254 17.09 0.17 -8.95
N VAL A 255 15.84 0.63 -8.83
CA VAL A 255 14.72 -0.16 -8.36
C VAL A 255 13.80 -0.58 -9.50
N ASP A 256 13.15 -1.73 -9.36
CA ASP A 256 12.11 -2.17 -10.28
C ASP A 256 10.83 -1.36 -10.06
N TRP A 257 10.45 -1.15 -8.79
CA TRP A 257 9.33 -0.29 -8.38
C TRP A 257 9.45 0.14 -6.93
N TYR A 258 8.62 1.10 -6.55
CA TYR A 258 8.40 1.57 -5.20
C TYR A 258 7.02 1.16 -4.68
N ASN A 259 6.95 0.90 -3.39
CA ASN A 259 5.74 0.69 -2.59
C ASN A 259 5.51 1.91 -1.68
N PRO A 260 4.96 3.05 -2.17
CA PRO A 260 4.62 4.18 -1.31
C PRO A 260 3.57 3.76 -0.28
N MET A 261 3.89 3.87 1.01
CA MET A 261 3.04 3.47 2.13
C MET A 261 1.90 4.47 2.33
N THR A 262 0.92 4.44 1.43
CA THR A 262 -0.24 5.34 1.39
C THR A 262 -1.32 4.93 2.39
N TYR A 263 -0.90 4.63 3.60
CA TYR A 263 -1.66 4.32 4.80
C TYR A 263 -0.91 4.87 6.02
N ASP A 264 -1.49 4.76 7.21
CA ASP A 264 -0.92 5.30 8.44
C ASP A 264 -0.67 6.82 8.41
N PHE A 265 -1.44 7.56 7.62
CA PHE A 265 -1.36 9.02 7.64
C PHE A 265 -1.82 9.60 8.98
N PHE A 266 -2.82 8.98 9.60
CA PHE A 266 -3.38 9.38 10.90
C PHE A 266 -3.69 8.16 11.75
N GLY A 267 -3.51 8.29 13.07
CA GLY A 267 -3.74 7.22 14.02
C GLY A 267 -3.71 7.71 15.46
N ALA A 268 -3.97 6.82 16.41
CA ALA A 268 -4.12 7.15 17.82
C ALA A 268 -2.79 7.38 18.57
N TRP A 269 -1.66 7.51 17.86
CA TRP A 269 -0.50 8.21 18.40
C TRP A 269 -0.81 9.68 18.69
N ALA A 270 -1.77 10.29 17.98
CA ALA A 270 -2.48 11.50 18.40
C ALA A 270 -3.66 11.07 19.29
N ALA A 271 -3.38 10.72 20.53
CA ALA A 271 -4.32 10.07 21.43
C ALA A 271 -5.63 10.86 21.63
N GLN A 272 -5.57 12.18 21.62
CA GLN A 272 -6.74 13.05 21.78
C GLN A 272 -7.43 13.43 20.47
N GLY A 273 -7.02 12.81 19.35
CA GLY A 273 -7.50 13.18 18.03
C GLY A 273 -6.75 14.37 17.42
N PRO A 274 -7.31 14.99 16.39
CA PRO A 274 -8.61 14.72 15.82
C PRO A 274 -8.68 13.37 15.11
N THR A 275 -9.85 12.71 15.13
CA THR A 275 -10.08 11.49 14.35
C THR A 275 -9.95 11.79 12.86
N ALA A 276 -9.22 10.97 12.14
CA ALA A 276 -8.99 11.14 10.71
C ALA A 276 -8.75 9.79 10.03
N PRO A 277 -9.11 9.63 8.74
CA PRO A 277 -8.88 8.39 8.01
C PRO A 277 -7.38 8.13 7.85
N HIS A 278 -6.93 6.90 8.15
CA HIS A 278 -5.51 6.57 8.05
C HIS A 278 -5.02 6.39 6.61
N SER A 279 -5.92 6.19 5.63
CA SER A 279 -5.56 5.98 4.21
C SER A 279 -6.44 6.76 3.24
N PRO A 280 -6.60 8.11 3.40
CA PRO A 280 -7.43 8.90 2.51
C PRO A 280 -6.84 8.90 1.09
N LEU A 281 -7.70 8.69 0.07
CA LEU A 281 -7.28 8.73 -1.33
C LEU A 281 -6.97 10.15 -1.77
N THR A 282 -7.78 11.11 -1.35
CA THR A 282 -7.65 12.54 -1.71
C THR A 282 -7.65 13.42 -0.46
N SER A 283 -7.29 14.68 -0.62
CA SER A 283 -7.52 15.67 0.43
C SER A 283 -9.02 15.92 0.64
N TYR A 284 -9.38 16.40 1.82
CA TYR A 284 -10.75 16.79 2.19
C TYR A 284 -10.73 17.98 3.14
N THR A 285 -11.88 18.68 3.23
CA THR A 285 -12.01 19.82 4.16
C THR A 285 -11.86 19.35 5.62
N GLY A 286 -10.92 19.95 6.34
CA GLY A 286 -10.62 19.58 7.73
C GLY A 286 -9.58 18.46 7.87
N ILE A 287 -8.87 18.07 6.79
CA ILE A 287 -7.73 17.15 6.89
C ILE A 287 -6.68 17.73 7.86
N PRO A 288 -6.23 16.99 8.89
CA PRO A 288 -5.36 17.56 9.93
C PRO A 288 -3.99 18.00 9.41
N GLN A 289 -3.47 17.34 8.37
CA GLN A 289 -2.17 17.64 7.78
C GLN A 289 -2.28 17.65 6.26
N GLN A 290 -1.97 18.80 5.65
CA GLN A 290 -1.91 18.90 4.18
C GLN A 290 -0.76 18.02 3.64
N GLY A 291 -1.02 17.33 2.53
CA GLY A 291 -0.08 16.39 1.94
C GLY A 291 -0.18 14.96 2.49
N PHE A 292 -1.00 14.70 3.52
CA PHE A 292 -1.21 13.36 4.09
C PHE A 292 -2.39 12.66 3.44
N ASN A 293 -2.24 12.35 2.14
CA ASN A 293 -3.19 11.55 1.36
C ASN A 293 -2.49 10.92 0.16
N THR A 294 -3.10 9.89 -0.39
CA THR A 294 -2.54 9.10 -1.49
C THR A 294 -2.27 9.93 -2.75
N ASP A 295 -3.22 10.77 -3.17
CA ASP A 295 -3.10 11.58 -4.38
C ASP A 295 -1.94 12.58 -4.28
N ALA A 296 -1.78 13.22 -3.12
CA ALA A 296 -0.66 14.13 -2.88
C ALA A 296 0.68 13.39 -2.95
N ALA A 297 0.79 12.20 -2.33
CA ALA A 297 2.02 11.41 -2.36
C ALA A 297 2.37 10.97 -3.79
N ILE A 298 1.43 10.42 -4.53
CA ILE A 298 1.65 9.98 -5.91
C ILE A 298 2.02 11.17 -6.83
N LYS A 299 1.31 12.28 -6.73
CA LYS A 299 1.62 13.49 -7.51
C LYS A 299 3.01 14.03 -7.17
N LYS A 300 3.36 14.07 -5.90
CA LYS A 300 4.69 14.53 -5.44
C LYS A 300 5.80 13.64 -6.02
N LEU A 301 5.69 12.33 -5.88
CA LEU A 301 6.67 11.37 -6.40
C LEU A 301 6.81 11.49 -7.93
N LYS A 302 5.70 11.62 -8.66
CA LYS A 302 5.72 11.85 -10.12
C LYS A 302 6.36 13.18 -10.48
N SER A 303 6.10 14.25 -9.73
CA SER A 303 6.68 15.58 -9.99
C SER A 303 8.20 15.61 -9.78
N LEU A 304 8.74 14.70 -8.95
CA LEU A 304 10.18 14.52 -8.77
C LEU A 304 10.82 13.71 -9.91
N GLY A 305 10.04 13.22 -10.89
CA GLY A 305 10.52 12.48 -12.05
C GLY A 305 10.45 10.96 -11.95
N ILE A 306 9.78 10.41 -10.93
CA ILE A 306 9.59 8.95 -10.83
C ILE A 306 8.48 8.53 -11.80
N PRO A 307 8.75 7.57 -12.72
CA PRO A 307 7.73 7.07 -13.64
C PRO A 307 6.54 6.45 -12.90
N SER A 308 5.31 6.76 -13.32
CA SER A 308 4.10 6.21 -12.70
C SER A 308 4.06 4.68 -12.69
N SER A 309 4.63 4.04 -13.73
CA SER A 309 4.75 2.58 -13.82
C SER A 309 5.63 1.94 -12.75
N LYS A 310 6.48 2.74 -12.08
CA LYS A 310 7.31 2.32 -10.95
C LYS A 310 6.69 2.64 -9.58
N LEU A 311 5.51 3.23 -9.54
CA LEU A 311 4.78 3.53 -8.29
C LEU A 311 3.61 2.57 -8.14
N LEU A 312 3.50 1.93 -6.98
CA LEU A 312 2.37 1.09 -6.62
C LEU A 312 1.47 1.82 -5.61
N LEU A 313 0.19 1.51 -5.63
CA LEU A 313 -0.75 2.07 -4.66
C LEU A 313 -0.80 1.19 -3.42
N GLY A 314 -0.53 1.76 -2.25
CA GLY A 314 -0.55 1.06 -0.97
C GLY A 314 -1.94 1.04 -0.34
N ILE A 315 -2.32 -0.11 0.24
CA ILE A 315 -3.58 -0.31 0.95
C ILE A 315 -3.29 -0.99 2.29
N GLY A 316 -3.94 -0.51 3.38
CA GLY A 316 -3.94 -1.21 4.65
C GLY A 316 -5.09 -2.23 4.72
N PHE A 317 -4.78 -3.50 5.02
CA PHE A 317 -5.80 -4.53 5.31
C PHE A 317 -6.19 -4.53 6.79
N TYR A 318 -6.11 -3.38 7.41
CA TYR A 318 -6.38 -3.09 8.82
C TYR A 318 -6.95 -1.69 8.97
N GLY A 319 -7.36 -1.34 10.16
CA GLY A 319 -7.81 0.01 10.48
C GLY A 319 -7.09 0.62 11.67
N ARG A 320 -7.15 1.95 11.74
CA ARG A 320 -6.70 2.76 12.88
C ARG A 320 -7.91 3.31 13.62
N GLY A 321 -7.87 3.30 14.97
CA GLY A 321 -9.02 3.67 15.76
C GLY A 321 -8.71 4.36 17.08
N TRP A 322 -9.66 5.18 17.49
CA TRP A 322 -9.68 5.94 18.75
C TRP A 322 -10.89 5.54 19.59
N THR A 323 -10.79 5.75 20.90
CA THR A 323 -11.89 5.61 21.86
C THR A 323 -12.24 6.97 22.50
N GLY A 324 -13.38 7.04 23.19
CA GLY A 324 -13.88 8.28 23.78
C GLY A 324 -14.39 9.30 22.75
N VAL A 325 -14.76 8.83 21.56
CA VAL A 325 -15.20 9.68 20.45
C VAL A 325 -16.74 9.77 20.47
N THR A 326 -17.26 10.98 20.46
CA THR A 326 -18.71 11.24 20.38
C THR A 326 -19.15 11.71 18.99
N GLN A 327 -18.23 12.26 18.20
CA GLN A 327 -18.50 12.76 16.86
C GLN A 327 -18.41 11.63 15.83
N LYS A 328 -19.46 11.47 15.00
CA LYS A 328 -19.49 10.45 13.95
C LYS A 328 -18.55 10.79 12.78
N ALA A 329 -18.58 12.04 12.29
CA ALA A 329 -17.71 12.46 11.20
C ALA A 329 -16.25 12.58 11.64
N PRO A 330 -15.27 12.51 10.71
CA PRO A 330 -13.87 12.83 11.03
C PRO A 330 -13.71 14.21 11.67
N GLY A 331 -12.65 14.40 12.44
CA GLY A 331 -12.33 15.66 13.15
C GLY A 331 -12.74 15.66 14.62
N GLY A 332 -13.31 14.57 15.14
CA GLY A 332 -13.71 14.45 16.54
C GLY A 332 -12.53 14.32 17.50
N THR A 333 -12.73 14.82 18.72
CA THR A 333 -11.81 14.57 19.84
C THR A 333 -11.91 13.13 20.33
N ALA A 334 -10.85 12.64 20.98
CA ALA A 334 -10.76 11.30 21.52
C ALA A 334 -10.09 11.30 22.90
N THR A 335 -10.08 10.16 23.57
CA THR A 335 -9.39 10.00 24.88
C THR A 335 -8.20 9.04 24.80
N GLY A 336 -8.03 8.33 23.69
CA GLY A 336 -6.91 7.40 23.50
C GLY A 336 -7.13 6.45 22.33
N PRO A 337 -6.22 5.47 22.16
CA PRO A 337 -6.37 4.43 21.15
C PRO A 337 -7.54 3.50 21.49
N ALA A 338 -8.29 3.08 20.47
CA ALA A 338 -9.33 2.06 20.64
C ALA A 338 -8.72 0.69 20.96
N PRO A 339 -9.43 -0.18 21.72
CA PRO A 339 -8.97 -1.54 21.97
C PRO A 339 -8.85 -2.34 20.67
N GLY A 340 -7.64 -2.80 20.33
CA GLY A 340 -7.37 -3.70 19.23
C GLY A 340 -7.01 -5.10 19.74
N LYS A 341 -7.12 -6.09 18.86
CA LYS A 341 -6.87 -7.50 19.22
C LYS A 341 -5.39 -7.76 19.52
N TYR A 342 -4.49 -7.21 18.74
CA TYR A 342 -3.04 -7.40 18.86
C TYR A 342 -2.32 -6.15 19.35
N GLU A 343 -2.83 -4.97 18.99
CA GLU A 343 -2.23 -3.69 19.33
C GLU A 343 -3.32 -2.64 19.57
N GLN A 344 -3.10 -1.75 20.54
CA GLN A 344 -4.02 -0.65 20.81
C GLN A 344 -4.05 0.32 19.61
N GLY A 345 -5.25 0.70 19.19
CA GLY A 345 -5.46 1.62 18.07
C GLY A 345 -5.35 0.98 16.69
N ILE A 346 -5.13 -0.36 16.62
CA ILE A 346 -5.08 -1.11 15.36
C ILE A 346 -5.93 -2.36 15.47
N ASP A 347 -6.68 -2.67 14.41
CA ASP A 347 -7.35 -3.97 14.27
C ASP A 347 -7.45 -4.39 12.82
N ASP A 348 -7.44 -5.70 12.58
CA ASP A 348 -7.52 -6.27 11.24
C ASP A 348 -8.88 -5.97 10.59
N TYR A 349 -8.92 -5.80 9.26
CA TYR A 349 -10.17 -5.64 8.52
C TYR A 349 -11.18 -6.77 8.85
N LYS A 350 -10.73 -8.03 8.86
CA LYS A 350 -11.60 -9.20 9.17
C LYS A 350 -12.29 -9.10 10.53
N VAL A 351 -11.69 -8.37 11.47
CA VAL A 351 -12.27 -8.09 12.80
C VAL A 351 -13.22 -6.89 12.72
N LEU A 352 -12.74 -5.78 12.14
CA LEU A 352 -13.46 -4.50 12.10
C LEU A 352 -14.77 -4.59 11.32
N LYS A 353 -14.82 -5.37 10.24
CA LYS A 353 -16.05 -5.54 9.45
C LYS A 353 -17.25 -6.02 10.26
N SER A 354 -17.01 -6.73 11.37
CA SER A 354 -18.05 -7.23 12.27
C SER A 354 -18.10 -6.45 13.59
N LYS A 355 -16.93 -6.10 14.15
CA LYS A 355 -16.81 -5.38 15.43
C LYS A 355 -17.33 -3.95 15.34
N CYS A 356 -17.03 -3.26 14.26
CA CYS A 356 -17.40 -1.87 14.03
C CYS A 356 -17.60 -1.63 12.53
N PRO A 357 -18.75 -2.07 11.96
CA PRO A 357 -19.01 -1.96 10.53
C PRO A 357 -18.98 -0.54 10.04
N ALA A 358 -18.38 -0.32 8.84
CA ALA A 358 -18.28 0.99 8.21
C ALA A 358 -19.66 1.63 8.05
N ASN A 359 -19.80 2.88 8.49
CA ASN A 359 -21.06 3.63 8.43
C ASN A 359 -20.89 5.06 7.88
N GLY A 360 -19.73 5.33 7.25
CA GLY A 360 -19.45 6.56 6.51
C GLY A 360 -18.24 6.40 5.59
N THR A 361 -18.09 7.35 4.68
CA THR A 361 -16.95 7.46 3.78
C THR A 361 -16.46 8.90 3.72
N VAL A 362 -15.15 9.08 3.56
CA VAL A 362 -14.53 10.37 3.36
C VAL A 362 -13.29 10.21 2.48
N ALA A 363 -13.09 11.07 1.52
CA ALA A 363 -11.88 11.07 0.69
C ALA A 363 -11.51 9.70 0.09
N GLY A 364 -12.49 8.91 -0.32
CA GLY A 364 -12.29 7.60 -0.95
C GLY A 364 -11.88 6.47 0.00
N THR A 365 -12.03 6.66 1.32
CA THR A 365 -11.84 5.61 2.33
C THR A 365 -13.05 5.54 3.25
N ALA A 366 -13.21 4.41 3.98
CA ALA A 366 -14.32 4.23 4.89
C ALA A 366 -13.95 4.60 6.33
N TYR A 367 -14.96 4.93 7.11
CA TYR A 367 -14.85 5.05 8.55
C TYR A 367 -16.08 4.47 9.25
N ALA A 368 -15.93 4.18 10.52
CA ALA A 368 -16.99 3.67 11.36
C ALA A 368 -17.00 4.38 12.72
N HIS A 369 -18.17 4.72 13.22
CA HIS A 369 -18.39 5.16 14.59
C HIS A 369 -19.38 4.20 15.24
N CYS A 370 -18.93 3.51 16.28
CA CYS A 370 -19.69 2.49 17.00
C CYS A 370 -19.48 2.64 18.51
N GLY A 371 -20.56 2.91 19.24
CA GLY A 371 -20.47 3.30 20.65
C GLY A 371 -19.63 4.55 20.81
N ASN A 372 -18.52 4.46 21.54
CA ASN A 372 -17.55 5.54 21.73
C ASN A 372 -16.25 5.30 20.95
N GLN A 373 -16.20 4.36 20.00
CA GLN A 373 -15.03 4.10 19.17
C GLN A 373 -15.23 4.67 17.77
N TRP A 374 -14.14 5.19 17.21
CA TRP A 374 -14.08 5.65 15.83
C TRP A 374 -12.92 4.94 15.14
N TRP A 375 -13.19 4.33 13.98
CA TRP A 375 -12.24 3.55 13.19
C TRP A 375 -12.22 4.03 11.75
N SER A 376 -11.04 3.97 11.12
CA SER A 376 -10.87 4.15 9.68
C SER A 376 -10.23 2.90 9.08
N TYR A 377 -10.79 2.39 7.99
CA TYR A 377 -10.27 1.24 7.25
C TYR A 377 -10.85 1.19 5.84
N ASP A 378 -10.21 0.43 4.95
CA ASP A 378 -10.74 0.22 3.61
C ASP A 378 -11.72 -0.97 3.58
N THR A 379 -12.72 -0.86 2.71
CA THR A 379 -13.69 -1.91 2.39
C THR A 379 -13.53 -2.34 0.94
N PRO A 380 -14.14 -3.44 0.47
CA PRO A 380 -14.13 -3.80 -0.95
C PRO A 380 -14.57 -2.64 -1.86
N SER A 381 -15.56 -1.87 -1.45
CA SER A 381 -16.05 -0.71 -2.22
C SER A 381 -15.01 0.41 -2.33
N THR A 382 -14.34 0.77 -1.22
CA THR A 382 -13.31 1.83 -1.25
C THR A 382 -12.05 1.36 -2.00
N ILE A 383 -11.69 0.08 -1.89
CA ILE A 383 -10.61 -0.52 -2.69
C ILE A 383 -10.95 -0.42 -4.19
N ALA A 384 -12.17 -0.73 -4.62
CA ALA A 384 -12.57 -0.58 -6.02
C ALA A 384 -12.39 0.86 -6.53
N GLY A 385 -12.72 1.86 -5.69
CA GLY A 385 -12.43 3.28 -5.98
C GLY A 385 -10.93 3.57 -6.11
N LYS A 386 -10.12 3.02 -5.21
CA LYS A 386 -8.65 3.12 -5.25
C LYS A 386 -8.06 2.43 -6.48
N MET A 387 -8.62 1.30 -6.93
CA MET A 387 -8.21 0.66 -8.19
C MET A 387 -8.55 1.51 -9.42
N THR A 388 -9.70 2.18 -9.41
CA THR A 388 -10.02 3.15 -10.45
C THR A 388 -8.99 4.28 -10.51
N TYR A 389 -8.62 4.85 -9.35
CA TYR A 389 -7.57 5.86 -9.25
C TYR A 389 -6.21 5.32 -9.75
N LYS A 390 -5.80 4.12 -9.31
CA LYS A 390 -4.57 3.45 -9.77
C LYS A 390 -4.49 3.41 -11.30
N ASN A 391 -5.59 3.00 -11.94
CA ASN A 391 -5.67 2.90 -13.40
C ASN A 391 -5.60 4.28 -14.07
N GLN A 392 -6.33 5.28 -13.55
CA GLN A 392 -6.29 6.67 -14.04
C GLN A 392 -4.90 7.29 -13.94
N GLN A 393 -4.16 6.99 -12.87
CA GLN A 393 -2.80 7.48 -12.66
C GLN A 393 -1.73 6.66 -13.39
N ASN A 394 -2.10 5.58 -14.09
CA ASN A 394 -1.20 4.64 -14.78
C ASN A 394 -0.13 4.05 -13.83
N LEU A 395 -0.50 3.74 -12.59
CA LEU A 395 0.43 3.15 -11.64
C LEU A 395 0.78 1.71 -12.02
N GLY A 396 1.95 1.23 -11.59
CA GLY A 396 2.49 -0.08 -11.90
C GLY A 396 1.75 -1.25 -11.25
N GLY A 397 0.91 -0.96 -10.27
CA GLY A 397 0.15 -1.97 -9.54
C GLY A 397 -0.31 -1.50 -8.17
N THR A 398 -0.54 -2.46 -7.29
CA THR A 398 -0.99 -2.25 -5.92
C THR A 398 -0.20 -3.16 -4.98
N PHE A 399 0.05 -2.68 -3.78
CA PHE A 399 0.54 -3.52 -2.70
C PHE A 399 -0.28 -3.30 -1.42
N PHE A 400 -0.21 -4.22 -0.49
CA PHE A 400 -0.96 -4.08 0.75
C PHE A 400 -0.23 -4.66 1.97
N TRP A 401 -0.39 -4.00 3.10
CA TRP A 401 -0.02 -4.41 4.43
C TRP A 401 -1.28 -4.84 5.17
N GLU A 402 -1.50 -6.05 5.60
CA GLU A 402 -0.75 -7.27 5.27
C GLU A 402 -1.76 -8.44 5.08
N LEU A 403 -1.31 -9.55 4.55
CA LEU A 403 -2.14 -10.69 4.13
C LEU A 403 -3.06 -11.23 5.23
N SER A 404 -2.59 -11.27 6.49
CA SER A 404 -3.39 -11.84 7.58
C SER A 404 -4.54 -10.95 8.02
N GLY A 405 -4.58 -9.68 7.62
CA GLY A 405 -5.67 -8.75 7.92
C GLY A 405 -6.96 -9.01 7.15
N ASP A 406 -6.87 -9.72 6.01
CA ASP A 406 -8.03 -10.07 5.18
C ASP A 406 -8.87 -11.20 5.80
N THR A 407 -10.07 -11.40 5.27
CA THR A 407 -10.94 -12.52 5.63
C THR A 407 -10.38 -13.85 5.10
N SER A 408 -10.83 -14.97 5.71
CA SER A 408 -10.38 -16.31 5.32
C SER A 408 -10.69 -16.69 3.87
N ASN A 409 -11.57 -15.95 3.21
CA ASN A 409 -11.93 -16.12 1.80
C ASN A 409 -11.39 -15.00 0.90
N GLY A 410 -10.53 -14.11 1.39
CA GLY A 410 -9.86 -13.09 0.59
C GLY A 410 -10.77 -11.98 0.06
N GLU A 411 -11.59 -11.39 0.92
CA GLU A 411 -12.59 -10.38 0.51
C GLU A 411 -11.96 -9.10 -0.03
N LEU A 412 -10.91 -8.58 0.64
CA LEU A 412 -10.23 -7.37 0.21
C LEU A 412 -9.36 -7.62 -1.04
N ILE A 413 -8.59 -8.70 -1.06
CA ILE A 413 -7.74 -8.98 -2.22
C ILE A 413 -8.56 -9.24 -3.50
N LYS A 414 -9.77 -9.78 -3.38
CA LYS A 414 -10.69 -9.94 -4.52
C LYS A 414 -11.16 -8.62 -5.10
N ALA A 415 -11.17 -7.55 -4.32
CA ALA A 415 -11.50 -6.20 -4.78
C ALA A 415 -10.31 -5.51 -5.46
N ILE A 416 -9.11 -6.07 -5.36
CA ILE A 416 -7.91 -5.61 -6.09
C ILE A 416 -7.94 -6.26 -7.48
N ASN A 417 -8.14 -5.45 -8.52
CA ASN A 417 -8.23 -5.85 -9.92
C ASN A 417 -7.16 -5.15 -10.76
#